data_6ebcda42f850a7712aa788155664aec6
#
_entry.id   6ebcda42f850a7712aa788155664aec6
#
_cell.length_a   1.000
_cell.length_b   1.000
_cell.length_c   1.000
_cell.angle_alpha   90.00
_cell.angle_beta   90.00
_cell.angle_gamma   90.00
#
_symmetry.space_group_name_H-M   'P 1'
#
loop_
_entity.id
_entity.type
_entity.pdbx_description
1 polymer ?
#
loop_
_entity_poly.entity_id
_entity_poly.type
_entity_poly.pdbx_seq_one_letter_code
_entity_poly.pdbx_strand_id
1 'polypeptide(L)'
;MYVARRQRGAARPVTEVAHTPGVARYTLNQPAVARARRLIEGRQYVLTSEWGEVQPRADDENRYLESHDWDDYSEWFLGLTEGVPDQTKGRYAFVFGDFRRIHRSGIIACHYRAAEWRHKEIELAAHELLQYLDRRIA
;
A
#
# COMPACT_ATOMS: atom_id res chain seq x y z
N MET A 1 7.62 6.87 14.31
CA MET A 1 7.82 6.50 14.58
C MET A 1 7.97 6.21 14.55
N TYR A 2 7.34 6.22 14.76
CA TYR A 2 7.11 5.69 15.12
C TYR A 2 7.07 5.88 15.12
N VAL A 3 6.34 6.42 14.56
CA VAL A 3 6.29 6.23 14.90
C VAL A 3 6.23 6.43 15.14
N ALA A 4 5.66 6.83 15.19
CA ALA A 4 5.74 6.67 15.53
C ALA A 4 5.70 7.05 15.80
N ARG A 5 5.10 7.25 15.71
CA ARG A 5 5.19 7.16 16.04
C ARG A 5 5.42 7.29 16.49
N ARG A 6 4.66 7.70 16.58
CA ARG A 6 4.86 7.46 17.02
C ARG A 6 4.86 7.50 17.53
N GLN A 7 4.29 7.69 17.71
CA GLN A 7 4.39 7.33 18.18
C GLN A 7 4.57 7.28 18.69
N ARG A 8 3.66 7.90 18.94
CA ARG A 8 3.91 7.71 19.45
C ARG A 8 4.01 7.38 20.12
N GLY A 9 3.52 7.36 20.39
CA GLY A 9 3.64 6.91 20.89
C GLY A 9 3.80 6.32 21.47
N ALA A 10 3.51 6.06 21.92
CA ALA A 10 3.87 5.33 22.40
C ALA A 10 4.45 4.65 22.76
N ALA A 11 4.22 4.23 23.04
CA ALA A 11 4.90 3.52 23.38
C ALA A 11 5.65 2.94 23.37
N ARG A 12 5.80 2.55 23.52
CA ARG A 12 6.58 1.82 23.47
C ARG A 12 6.85 1.00 23.82
N PRO A 13 6.51 0.63 24.02
CA PRO A 13 7.07 -0.29 24.21
C PRO A 13 7.38 -1.26 23.90
N VAL A 14 6.90 -1.64 23.72
CA VAL A 14 7.23 -2.63 23.40
C VAL A 14 7.63 -3.16 22.68
N THR A 15 7.50 -3.18 22.40
CA THR A 15 8.02 -3.74 21.65
C THR A 15 8.62 -3.29 20.73
N GLU A 16 8.80 -2.60 20.58
CA GLU A 16 9.31 -2.20 19.77
C GLU A 16 10.18 -2.62 18.80
N VAL A 17 10.54 -2.85 18.53
CA VAL A 17 11.41 -3.58 17.75
C VAL A 17 10.92 -3.82 16.40
N ALA A 18 9.67 -3.92 16.27
CA ALA A 18 9.05 -4.42 15.12
C ALA A 18 9.07 -3.51 13.92
N HIS A 19 9.74 -2.40 14.01
CA HIS A 19 9.73 -1.45 12.91
C HIS A 19 10.96 -1.50 12.03
N THR A 20 11.81 -2.50 12.21
CA THR A 20 12.85 -2.81 11.26
C THR A 20 12.18 -3.35 10.00
N PRO A 21 12.44 -2.75 8.83
CA PRO A 21 11.68 -3.12 7.63
C PRO A 21 11.64 -4.61 7.33
N GLY A 22 12.71 -5.32 7.37
CA GLY A 22 12.73 -6.73 7.02
C GLY A 22 12.05 -7.67 8.01
N VAL A 23 11.68 -7.19 9.22
CA VAL A 23 11.02 -8.03 10.22
C VAL A 23 9.55 -7.74 10.40
N ALA A 24 9.04 -6.66 9.83
CA ALA A 24 7.61 -6.40 9.85
C ALA A 24 6.88 -7.48 9.06
N ARG A 25 5.72 -7.90 9.55
CA ARG A 25 4.90 -8.88 8.87
C ARG A 25 3.63 -8.25 8.35
N TYR A 26 3.16 -8.73 7.22
CA TYR A 26 2.00 -8.18 6.54
C TYR A 26 1.05 -9.28 6.12
N THR A 27 -0.25 -8.98 6.23
CA THR A 27 -1.30 -9.82 5.67
C THR A 27 -1.74 -9.16 4.37
N LEU A 28 -2.03 -9.96 3.35
CA LEU A 28 -2.53 -9.43 2.09
C LEU A 28 -3.91 -8.82 2.31
N ASN A 29 -4.10 -7.61 1.80
CA ASN A 29 -5.36 -6.86 1.93
C ASN A 29 -6.23 -7.13 0.71
N GLN A 30 -7.11 -8.13 0.79
CA GLN A 30 -7.94 -8.54 -0.34
C GLN A 30 -8.82 -7.41 -0.90
N PRO A 31 -9.47 -6.56 -0.08
CA PRO A 31 -10.22 -5.44 -0.66
C PRO A 31 -9.39 -4.51 -1.52
N ALA A 32 -8.08 -4.36 -1.24
CA ALA A 32 -7.21 -3.55 -2.07
C ALA A 32 -6.96 -4.21 -3.42
N VAL A 33 -6.80 -5.53 -3.44
CA VAL A 33 -6.67 -6.26 -4.70
C VAL A 33 -7.92 -6.05 -5.54
N ALA A 34 -9.09 -6.14 -4.92
CA ALA A 34 -10.36 -5.94 -5.62
C ALA A 34 -10.48 -4.50 -6.16
N ARG A 35 -10.07 -3.51 -5.36
CA ARG A 35 -10.07 -2.11 -5.81
C ARG A 35 -9.15 -1.95 -7.02
N ALA A 36 -7.95 -2.51 -6.94
CA ALA A 36 -6.98 -2.41 -8.04
C ALA A 36 -7.56 -2.99 -9.32
N ARG A 37 -8.21 -4.15 -9.24
CA ARG A 37 -8.82 -4.76 -10.41
C ARG A 37 -9.92 -3.88 -11.01
N ARG A 38 -10.77 -3.29 -10.17
CA ARG A 38 -11.83 -2.40 -10.64
C ARG A 38 -11.25 -1.17 -11.35
N LEU A 39 -10.17 -0.61 -10.80
CA LEU A 39 -9.51 0.54 -11.42
C LEU A 39 -8.95 0.18 -12.79
N ILE A 40 -8.33 -0.99 -12.90
CA ILE A 40 -7.79 -1.46 -14.17
C ILE A 40 -8.91 -1.66 -15.18
N GLU A 41 -10.00 -2.31 -14.77
CA GLU A 41 -11.13 -2.57 -15.64
C GLU A 41 -11.83 -1.29 -16.09
N GLY A 42 -11.84 -0.28 -15.23
CA GLY A 42 -12.44 1.02 -15.53
C GLY A 42 -11.49 1.98 -16.22
N ARG A 43 -10.31 1.52 -16.63
CA ARG A 43 -9.29 2.34 -17.30
C ARG A 43 -8.82 3.51 -16.44
N GLN A 44 -8.85 3.31 -15.11
CA GLN A 44 -8.38 4.31 -14.17
C GLN A 44 -6.93 3.99 -13.80
N TYR A 45 -6.02 4.08 -14.77
CA TYR A 45 -4.61 3.75 -14.57
C TYR A 45 -3.70 4.75 -15.28
N VAL A 46 -2.48 4.85 -14.77
CA VAL A 46 -1.40 5.64 -15.36
C VAL A 46 -0.29 4.68 -15.73
N LEU A 47 0.10 4.66 -17.00
CA LEU A 47 1.06 3.67 -17.51
C LEU A 47 2.50 4.14 -17.44
N THR A 48 2.73 5.45 -17.48
CA THR A 48 4.08 6.02 -17.42
C THR A 48 4.13 7.09 -16.37
N SER A 49 4.83 6.82 -15.28
CA SER A 49 5.04 7.81 -14.22
C SER A 49 6.29 7.41 -13.45
N GLU A 50 6.87 8.39 -12.77
CA GLU A 50 7.97 8.16 -11.83
C GLU A 50 7.38 7.99 -10.46
N TRP A 51 7.40 6.76 -9.94
CA TRP A 51 6.69 6.48 -8.69
C TRP A 51 7.17 7.36 -7.54
N GLY A 52 8.47 7.63 -7.46
CA GLY A 52 9.00 8.48 -6.42
C GLY A 52 8.43 9.89 -6.41
N GLU A 53 7.94 10.35 -7.57
CA GLU A 53 7.36 11.69 -7.70
C GLU A 53 5.85 11.72 -7.47
N VAL A 54 5.17 10.60 -7.73
CA VAL A 54 3.70 10.59 -7.71
C VAL A 54 3.12 9.80 -6.54
N GLN A 55 3.94 9.02 -5.83
CA GLN A 55 3.41 8.27 -4.69
C GLN A 55 2.87 9.23 -3.63
N PRO A 56 1.79 8.86 -2.96
CA PRO A 56 1.20 9.73 -1.95
C PRO A 56 2.17 10.06 -0.82
N ARG A 57 2.14 11.32 -0.40
CA ARG A 57 2.90 11.79 0.74
C ARG A 57 1.93 12.00 1.91
N ALA A 58 2.47 12.32 3.07
CA ALA A 58 1.64 12.49 4.26
C ALA A 58 0.51 13.48 4.03
N ASP A 59 0.78 14.58 3.32
CA ASP A 59 -0.25 15.58 3.03
C ASP A 59 -1.36 15.01 2.16
N ASP A 60 -1.01 14.19 1.17
CA ASP A 60 -2.00 13.57 0.30
C ASP A 60 -2.88 12.60 1.09
N GLU A 61 -2.26 11.84 1.97
CA GLU A 61 -2.98 10.90 2.83
C GLU A 61 -3.95 11.63 3.74
N ASN A 62 -3.48 12.70 4.38
CA ASN A 62 -4.33 13.48 5.27
C ASN A 62 -5.52 14.08 4.52
N ARG A 63 -5.26 14.58 3.32
CA ARG A 63 -6.31 15.19 2.50
C ARG A 63 -7.36 14.15 2.09
N TYR A 64 -6.92 12.96 1.73
CA TYR A 64 -7.85 11.89 1.37
C TYR A 64 -8.72 11.50 2.57
N LEU A 65 -8.12 11.39 3.75
CA LEU A 65 -8.84 11.02 4.96
C LEU A 65 -9.82 12.08 5.44
N GLU A 66 -9.67 13.34 4.98
CA GLU A 66 -10.64 14.37 5.31
C GLU A 66 -12.01 14.13 4.69
N SER A 67 -12.04 13.44 3.55
CA SER A 67 -13.28 13.24 2.80
C SER A 67 -13.63 11.78 2.56
N HIS A 68 -12.81 10.85 3.04
CA HIS A 68 -13.03 9.42 2.86
C HIS A 68 -12.76 8.71 4.19
N ASP A 69 -13.44 7.58 4.41
CA ASP A 69 -13.23 6.83 5.64
C ASP A 69 -11.99 5.93 5.55
N TRP A 70 -11.68 5.28 6.67
CA TRP A 70 -10.53 4.40 6.73
C TRP A 70 -10.66 3.16 5.85
N ASP A 71 -11.89 2.69 5.60
CA ASP A 71 -12.09 1.56 4.70
C ASP A 71 -11.70 1.93 3.27
N ASP A 72 -12.14 3.11 2.81
CA ASP A 72 -11.72 3.60 1.50
C ASP A 72 -10.21 3.76 1.41
N TYR A 73 -9.62 4.39 2.43
CA TYR A 73 -8.18 4.62 2.48
C TYR A 73 -7.42 3.29 2.40
N SER A 74 -7.85 2.30 3.17
CA SER A 74 -7.16 1.01 3.24
C SER A 74 -7.09 0.30 1.89
N GLU A 75 -8.06 0.53 1.03
CA GLU A 75 -8.13 -0.18 -0.25
C GLU A 75 -7.08 0.26 -1.27
N TRP A 76 -6.25 1.23 -0.91
CA TRP A 76 -5.14 1.65 -1.76
C TRP A 76 -3.82 0.97 -1.38
N PHE A 77 -3.84 0.08 -0.40
CA PHE A 77 -2.64 -0.55 0.15
C PHE A 77 -2.78 -2.06 0.12
N LEU A 78 -1.81 -2.75 -0.49
CA LEU A 78 -1.88 -4.20 -0.64
C LEU A 78 -1.63 -4.97 0.66
N GLY A 79 -1.02 -4.33 1.66
CA GLY A 79 -0.65 -5.01 2.88
C GLY A 79 -1.24 -4.38 4.12
N LEU A 80 -1.55 -5.24 5.09
CA LEU A 80 -1.96 -4.83 6.43
C LEU A 80 -0.85 -5.24 7.39
N THR A 81 -0.29 -4.28 8.11
CA THR A 81 0.80 -4.53 9.04
C THR A 81 0.28 -5.28 10.27
N GLU A 82 0.80 -6.47 10.51
CA GLU A 82 0.36 -7.28 11.66
C GLU A 82 0.71 -6.58 12.96
N GLY A 83 -0.22 -6.63 13.90
CA GLY A 83 -0.01 -6.05 15.23
C GLY A 83 -0.26 -4.56 15.32
N VAL A 84 -0.59 -3.90 14.23
CA VAL A 84 -0.89 -2.47 14.23
C VAL A 84 -2.40 -2.29 14.14
N PRO A 85 -3.00 -1.45 14.99
CA PRO A 85 -4.46 -1.28 15.00
C PRO A 85 -4.99 -0.71 13.71
N ASP A 86 -6.21 -1.12 13.35
CA ASP A 86 -6.94 -0.51 12.25
C ASP A 86 -7.17 0.98 12.52
N GLN A 87 -7.40 1.73 11.46
CA GLN A 87 -7.67 3.16 11.52
C GLN A 87 -6.47 3.95 12.05
N THR A 88 -5.27 3.45 11.74
CA THR A 88 -4.03 4.20 11.91
C THR A 88 -3.22 4.04 10.63
N LYS A 89 -2.42 5.05 10.29
CA LYS A 89 -1.66 4.99 9.03
C LYS A 89 -0.65 3.85 9.01
N GLY A 90 -0.09 3.50 10.16
CA GLY A 90 0.89 2.41 10.24
C GLY A 90 0.32 1.04 9.89
N ARG A 91 -0.99 0.90 9.93
CA ARG A 91 -1.65 -0.36 9.59
C ARG A 91 -1.50 -0.71 8.11
N TYR A 92 -1.42 0.31 7.23
CA TYR A 92 -1.51 0.10 5.79
C TYR A 92 -0.18 0.32 5.11
N ALA A 93 0.21 -0.62 4.23
CA ALA A 93 1.50 -0.62 3.56
C ALA A 93 1.35 -1.08 2.12
N PHE A 94 2.33 -0.75 1.28
CA PHE A 94 2.36 -1.14 -0.12
C PHE A 94 1.29 -0.43 -0.93
N VAL A 95 1.38 0.90 -0.94
CA VAL A 95 0.47 1.73 -1.72
C VAL A 95 0.79 1.59 -3.21
N PHE A 96 -0.24 1.46 -4.05
CA PHE A 96 -0.05 1.21 -5.48
C PHE A 96 -0.68 2.28 -6.38
N GLY A 97 -1.28 3.29 -5.80
CA GLY A 97 -1.93 4.35 -6.56
C GLY A 97 -1.80 5.69 -5.89
N ASP A 98 -2.44 6.69 -6.50
CA ASP A 98 -2.37 8.08 -6.03
C ASP A 98 -3.69 8.54 -5.40
N PHE A 99 -4.51 7.62 -4.93
CA PHE A 99 -5.85 7.85 -4.37
C PHE A 99 -6.87 8.29 -5.42
N ARG A 100 -6.51 8.20 -6.70
CA ARG A 100 -7.43 8.42 -7.82
C ARG A 100 -7.29 7.33 -8.85
N ARG A 101 -6.06 6.99 -9.21
CA ARG A 101 -5.77 5.99 -10.24
C ARG A 101 -4.66 5.08 -9.76
N ILE A 102 -4.67 3.87 -10.28
CA ILE A 102 -3.56 2.94 -10.06
C ILE A 102 -2.43 3.30 -11.00
N HIS A 103 -1.19 3.22 -10.52
CA HIS A 103 -0.01 3.49 -11.33
C HIS A 103 0.73 2.20 -11.61
N ARG A 104 1.06 1.97 -12.88
CA ARG A 104 1.87 0.80 -13.23
C ARG A 104 3.19 0.81 -12.46
N SER A 105 3.82 1.97 -12.36
CA SER A 105 5.06 2.13 -11.58
C SER A 105 4.84 1.80 -10.10
N GLY A 106 3.65 2.10 -9.56
CA GLY A 106 3.32 1.79 -8.17
C GLY A 106 3.19 0.29 -7.93
N ILE A 107 2.56 -0.43 -8.87
CA ILE A 107 2.47 -1.88 -8.78
C ILE A 107 3.86 -2.49 -8.81
N ILE A 108 4.71 -2.02 -9.71
CA ILE A 108 6.09 -2.50 -9.82
C ILE A 108 6.86 -2.25 -8.52
N ALA A 109 6.69 -1.05 -7.93
CA ALA A 109 7.35 -0.72 -6.67
C ALA A 109 6.90 -1.66 -5.55
N CYS A 110 5.60 -1.97 -5.47
CA CYS A 110 5.09 -2.91 -4.49
C CYS A 110 5.70 -4.30 -4.70
N HIS A 111 5.78 -4.73 -5.95
CA HIS A 111 6.35 -6.04 -6.29
C HIS A 111 7.80 -6.14 -5.82
N TYR A 112 8.62 -5.15 -6.18
CA TYR A 112 10.03 -5.19 -5.81
C TYR A 112 10.23 -5.14 -4.30
N ARG A 113 9.50 -4.28 -3.61
CA ARG A 113 9.66 -4.17 -2.16
C ARG A 113 9.24 -5.46 -1.47
N ALA A 114 8.14 -6.05 -1.91
CA ALA A 114 7.68 -7.31 -1.31
C ALA A 114 8.66 -8.44 -1.59
N ALA A 115 9.22 -8.50 -2.80
CA ALA A 115 10.21 -9.51 -3.14
C ALA A 115 11.48 -9.35 -2.34
N GLU A 116 11.94 -8.12 -2.17
CA GLU A 116 13.17 -7.83 -1.45
C GLU A 116 13.10 -8.32 0.00
N TRP A 117 11.94 -8.14 0.64
CA TRP A 117 11.76 -8.50 2.05
C TRP A 117 10.96 -9.79 2.23
N ARG A 118 10.76 -10.53 1.13
CA ARG A 118 10.15 -11.88 1.13
C ARG A 118 8.72 -11.92 1.66
N HIS A 119 7.93 -10.91 1.32
CA HIS A 119 6.50 -10.92 1.61
C HIS A 119 5.78 -11.55 0.43
N LYS A 120 5.77 -12.89 0.43
CA LYS A 120 5.40 -13.67 -0.76
C LYS A 120 3.99 -13.43 -1.25
N GLU A 121 3.01 -13.33 -0.35
CA GLU A 121 1.63 -13.11 -0.76
C GLU A 121 1.45 -11.78 -1.46
N ILE A 122 2.12 -10.73 -0.95
CA ILE A 122 2.02 -9.40 -1.53
C ILE A 122 2.77 -9.35 -2.85
N GLU A 123 3.93 -10.00 -2.90
CA GLU A 123 4.70 -10.11 -4.13
C GLU A 123 3.87 -10.74 -5.24
N LEU A 124 3.20 -11.86 -4.94
CA LEU A 124 2.40 -12.56 -5.93
C LEU A 124 1.19 -11.73 -6.36
N ALA A 125 0.53 -11.06 -5.41
CA ALA A 125 -0.62 -10.22 -5.74
C ALA A 125 -0.21 -9.06 -6.66
N ALA A 126 0.91 -8.41 -6.36
CA ALA A 126 1.40 -7.32 -7.19
C ALA A 126 1.78 -7.82 -8.58
N HIS A 127 2.41 -8.99 -8.65
CA HIS A 127 2.78 -9.60 -9.93
C HIS A 127 1.54 -9.89 -10.78
N GLU A 128 0.51 -10.47 -10.18
CA GLU A 128 -0.72 -10.79 -10.88
C GLU A 128 -1.44 -9.53 -11.35
N LEU A 129 -1.43 -8.48 -10.53
CA LEU A 129 -2.04 -7.21 -10.93
C LEU A 129 -1.31 -6.59 -12.11
N LEU A 130 0.02 -6.67 -12.10
CA LEU A 130 0.81 -6.14 -13.20
C LEU A 130 0.51 -6.90 -14.49
N GLN A 131 0.43 -8.23 -14.42
CA GLN A 131 0.08 -9.05 -15.57
C GLN A 131 -1.34 -8.73 -16.06
N TYR A 132 -2.26 -8.56 -15.16
CA TYR A 132 -3.64 -8.25 -15.51
C TYR A 132 -3.72 -6.90 -16.24
N LEU A 133 -3.03 -5.89 -15.72
CA LEU A 133 -2.98 -4.58 -16.38
C LEU A 133 -2.36 -4.71 -17.77
N ASP A 134 -1.23 -5.38 -17.88
CA ASP A 134 -0.51 -5.48 -19.15
C ASP A 134 -1.31 -6.24 -20.22
N ARG A 135 -2.08 -7.23 -19.80
CA ARG A 135 -2.94 -7.94 -20.75
C ARG A 135 -4.09 -7.07 -21.26
N ARG A 136 -4.62 -6.20 -20.42
CA ARG A 136 -5.74 -5.37 -20.82
C ARG A 136 -5.34 -4.22 -21.74
N ILE A 137 -4.10 -3.81 -21.71
CA ILE A 137 -3.63 -2.72 -22.57
C ILE A 137 -2.91 -3.24 -23.82
N ALA A 138 -2.72 -4.53 -23.93
CA ALA A 138 -2.02 -5.14 -25.07
C ALA A 138 -2.88 -5.12 -26.33
#